data_753a037f2de6c82d6a5ad6446a729a04
#
_entry.id   753a037f2de6c82d6a5ad6446a729a04
#
_cell.length_a   1.000
_cell.length_b   1.000
_cell.length_c   1.000
_cell.angle_alpha   90.00
_cell.angle_beta   90.00
_cell.angle_gamma   90.00
#
_symmetry.space_group_name_H-M   'P 1'
#
loop_
_entity.id
_entity.type
_entity.pdbx_description
1 polymer ?
#
loop_
_entity_poly.entity_id
_entity_poly.type
_entity_poly.pdbx_seq_one_letter_code
_entity_poly.pdbx_strand_id
1 'polypeptide(L)'
;MGSHPIEATNWSFECVNGTDCGSNGLWITTTSQPGTMRLWDSGTSWAILNNAAGTYSWTNLDISLDLIAEHQPRAVIYTFGHGPCWLASTACSGSGSASSGKYWSPSPPTDLTTTGSPSFNAFVTALVQHCSPAGHCVKDYIKYWEMWNEPNLTHYWNGSIAQLYNMFKPAIPIIRNHVTGAKISTPPVSGGDTAWIASWMALENANGRLSDYYGFHVYLWNYAPETRINMIGHMVTAKNTNGWTTTPWMNTETNFSVDTNLCSTQYTKADCEGQIVRWHVLQFAYQGGAGGAFHVGWYNWPSISSGGYDTYYYTMMQWLTGATFTASCTSSGTVWTCPLTEASGKTALIVWNAAGDSDYTPATEYLDYKKFNGTYGGATETISAGKVTAIGVSPIMFETAK
;
A
#
# COMPACT_ATOMS: atom_id res chain seq x y z
N MET A 1 -9.05 19.02 12.75
CA MET A 1 -8.97 17.81 11.93
C MET A 1 -7.53 17.72 11.44
N GLY A 2 -6.77 16.72 11.87
CA GLY A 2 -5.36 16.60 11.51
C GLY A 2 -5.25 16.03 10.11
N SER A 3 -4.78 16.83 9.16
CA SER A 3 -4.29 16.32 7.88
C SER A 3 -2.93 15.68 8.13
N HIS A 4 -2.75 14.43 7.72
CA HIS A 4 -1.45 13.78 7.78
C HIS A 4 -0.68 14.03 6.47
N PRO A 5 0.64 14.30 6.52
CA PRO A 5 1.45 14.30 5.30
C PRO A 5 1.37 12.94 4.63
N ILE A 6 1.32 12.93 3.32
CA ILE A 6 1.34 11.70 2.52
C ILE A 6 2.71 11.07 2.70
N GLU A 7 2.78 9.96 3.42
CA GLU A 7 4.07 9.31 3.64
C GLU A 7 4.50 8.45 2.47
N ALA A 8 3.56 8.00 1.61
CA ALA A 8 4.01 7.21 0.47
C ALA A 8 2.94 6.68 -0.49
N THR A 9 3.38 6.51 -1.71
CA THR A 9 2.85 5.55 -2.66
C THR A 9 3.67 4.26 -2.55
N ASN A 10 2.98 3.14 -2.50
CA ASN A 10 3.54 1.83 -2.22
C ASN A 10 3.84 1.04 -3.50
N TRP A 11 4.84 0.19 -3.45
CA TRP A 11 5.02 -0.90 -4.41
C TRP A 11 5.36 -2.18 -3.67
N SER A 12 4.76 -3.26 -4.13
CA SER A 12 5.16 -4.60 -3.72
C SER A 12 6.42 -4.96 -4.47
N PHE A 13 7.41 -5.40 -3.74
CA PHE A 13 8.65 -5.90 -4.29
C PHE A 13 8.51 -7.40 -4.48
N GLU A 14 8.51 -7.85 -5.72
CA GLU A 14 8.45 -9.25 -6.07
C GLU A 14 9.88 -9.76 -6.27
N CYS A 15 10.40 -10.51 -5.30
CA CYS A 15 11.62 -11.30 -5.46
C CYS A 15 11.26 -12.68 -6.00
N VAL A 16 11.33 -12.85 -7.30
CA VAL A 16 11.15 -14.16 -7.92
C VAL A 16 12.45 -14.96 -7.77
N ASN A 17 12.43 -16.03 -6.98
CA ASN A 17 13.52 -17.03 -6.83
C ASN A 17 14.84 -16.59 -6.16
N GLY A 18 14.86 -15.59 -5.31
CA GLY A 18 16.07 -15.24 -4.56
C GLY A 18 17.27 -14.73 -5.37
N THR A 19 17.20 -14.80 -6.70
CA THR A 19 18.26 -14.37 -7.61
C THR A 19 17.98 -13.04 -8.30
N ASP A 20 16.73 -12.59 -8.31
CA ASP A 20 16.30 -11.45 -9.11
C ASP A 20 16.10 -10.16 -8.32
N CYS A 21 16.20 -10.19 -6.99
CA CYS A 21 15.98 -9.02 -6.16
C CYS A 21 17.02 -7.91 -6.36
N GLY A 22 18.17 -8.21 -6.89
CA GLY A 22 19.25 -7.23 -7.07
C GLY A 22 19.78 -7.08 -8.49
N SER A 23 19.53 -8.05 -9.39
CA SER A 23 20.21 -8.09 -10.68
C SER A 23 19.41 -7.58 -11.87
N ASN A 24 18.08 -7.46 -11.76
CA ASN A 24 17.19 -7.14 -12.89
C ASN A 24 16.62 -5.73 -12.89
N GLY A 25 17.19 -4.78 -12.14
CA GLY A 25 16.74 -3.39 -12.19
C GLY A 25 15.31 -3.18 -11.70
N LEU A 26 14.76 -4.09 -10.89
CA LEU A 26 13.44 -3.95 -10.27
C LEU A 26 13.41 -2.86 -9.20
N TRP A 27 14.60 -2.42 -8.76
CA TRP A 27 14.69 -1.23 -7.93
C TRP A 27 14.70 0.02 -8.80
N ILE A 28 13.95 1.00 -8.37
CA ILE A 28 13.84 2.26 -9.08
C ILE A 28 15.14 3.05 -8.95
N THR A 29 15.90 3.16 -10.03
CA THR A 29 17.14 3.93 -10.12
C THR A 29 16.88 5.44 -10.25
N THR A 30 15.98 6.01 -9.46
CA THR A 30 15.72 7.45 -9.51
C THR A 30 16.33 8.16 -8.32
N THR A 31 16.60 9.45 -8.50
CA THR A 31 17.00 10.38 -7.44
C THR A 31 15.91 10.63 -6.41
N SER A 32 14.70 10.10 -6.62
CA SER A 32 13.57 10.24 -5.70
C SER A 32 13.54 9.08 -4.73
N GLN A 33 13.53 9.39 -3.45
CA GLN A 33 13.34 8.42 -2.39
C GLN A 33 11.94 7.79 -2.54
N PRO A 34 11.82 6.44 -2.61
CA PRO A 34 10.51 5.81 -2.65
C PRO A 34 9.73 6.11 -1.37
N GLY A 35 8.43 6.24 -1.50
CA GLY A 35 7.59 6.50 -0.35
C GLY A 35 7.54 5.31 0.61
N THR A 36 6.81 4.25 0.25
CA THR A 36 6.68 3.04 1.07
C THR A 36 7.01 1.79 0.26
N MET A 37 7.61 0.82 0.90
CA MET A 37 7.86 -0.51 0.37
C MET A 37 7.05 -1.53 1.18
N ARG A 38 6.33 -2.41 0.51
CA ARG A 38 5.59 -3.51 1.15
C ARG A 38 6.28 -4.83 0.84
N LEU A 39 6.67 -5.55 1.86
CA LEU A 39 7.26 -6.89 1.76
C LEU A 39 6.14 -7.94 1.71
N TRP A 40 5.57 -8.10 0.53
CA TRP A 40 4.63 -9.15 0.14
C TRP A 40 5.04 -9.67 -1.23
N ASP A 41 4.96 -10.98 -1.45
CA ASP A 41 5.52 -11.68 -2.62
C ASP A 41 7.05 -11.50 -2.81
N SER A 42 7.72 -10.99 -1.80
CA SER A 42 9.17 -10.72 -1.76
C SER A 42 10.00 -11.93 -1.27
N GLY A 43 9.38 -13.11 -1.15
CA GLY A 43 10.05 -14.27 -0.59
C GLY A 43 10.29 -14.19 0.92
N THR A 44 9.60 -13.29 1.61
CA THR A 44 9.76 -13.02 3.05
C THR A 44 8.59 -13.52 3.91
N SER A 45 7.69 -14.34 3.35
CA SER A 45 6.59 -14.91 4.11
C SER A 45 7.07 -15.90 5.18
N TRP A 46 6.25 -16.12 6.21
CA TRP A 46 6.57 -17.05 7.29
C TRP A 46 6.95 -18.46 6.78
N ALA A 47 6.20 -18.99 5.82
CA ALA A 47 6.46 -20.32 5.25
C ALA A 47 7.82 -20.41 4.54
N ILE A 48 8.28 -19.34 3.92
CA ILE A 48 9.57 -19.31 3.21
C ILE A 48 10.71 -19.12 4.21
N LEU A 49 10.56 -18.16 5.13
CA LEU A 49 11.63 -17.86 6.09
C LEU A 49 11.78 -18.96 7.17
N ASN A 50 10.72 -19.73 7.44
CA ASN A 50 10.72 -20.80 8.45
C ASN A 50 10.13 -22.10 7.86
N ASN A 51 10.87 -22.71 6.93
CA ASN A 51 10.45 -23.88 6.16
C ASN A 51 10.50 -25.22 6.92
N ALA A 52 11.10 -25.24 8.11
CA ALA A 52 11.11 -26.38 9.03
C ALA A 52 11.18 -25.89 10.47
N ALA A 53 10.76 -26.73 11.42
CA ALA A 53 10.74 -26.40 12.84
C ALA A 53 12.13 -25.93 13.31
N GLY A 54 12.19 -24.73 13.89
CA GLY A 54 13.42 -24.12 14.40
C GLY A 54 14.48 -23.78 13.37
N THR A 55 14.18 -23.91 12.07
CA THR A 55 15.11 -23.61 10.98
C THR A 55 14.64 -22.36 10.23
N TYR A 56 15.55 -21.40 10.07
CA TYR A 56 15.27 -20.14 9.36
C TYR A 56 16.17 -19.97 8.15
N SER A 57 15.60 -19.47 7.05
CA SER A 57 16.32 -19.10 5.82
C SER A 57 16.09 -17.61 5.56
N TRP A 58 17.10 -16.80 5.84
CA TRP A 58 16.97 -15.34 5.80
C TRP A 58 17.38 -14.70 4.47
N THR A 59 17.87 -15.48 3.50
CA THR A 59 18.48 -14.96 2.26
C THR A 59 17.65 -13.88 1.57
N ASN A 60 16.33 -14.11 1.39
CA ASN A 60 15.47 -13.11 0.73
C ASN A 60 15.24 -11.88 1.61
N LEU A 61 15.16 -12.07 2.92
CA LEU A 61 15.02 -10.95 3.85
C LEU A 61 16.32 -10.13 3.92
N ASP A 62 17.48 -10.79 3.91
CA ASP A 62 18.79 -10.10 3.88
C ASP A 62 18.92 -9.21 2.65
N ILE A 63 18.60 -9.73 1.47
CA ILE A 63 18.59 -8.95 0.22
C ILE A 63 17.63 -7.76 0.34
N SER A 64 16.43 -7.99 0.88
CA SER A 64 15.44 -6.92 1.07
C SER A 64 15.93 -5.84 2.02
N LEU A 65 16.56 -6.23 3.14
CA LEU A 65 17.11 -5.30 4.13
C LEU A 65 18.26 -4.47 3.57
N ASP A 66 19.14 -5.10 2.79
CA ASP A 66 20.28 -4.42 2.16
C ASP A 66 19.81 -3.40 1.11
N LEU A 67 18.80 -3.75 0.29
CA LEU A 67 18.16 -2.82 -0.65
C LEU A 67 17.42 -1.67 0.07
N ILE A 68 16.72 -1.98 1.16
CA ILE A 68 16.06 -0.95 1.99
C ILE A 68 17.10 0.01 2.58
N ALA A 69 18.22 -0.49 3.05
CA ALA A 69 19.29 0.34 3.60
C ALA A 69 19.96 1.21 2.52
N GLU A 70 20.12 0.69 1.30
CA GLU A 70 20.69 1.42 0.17
C GLU A 70 19.77 2.56 -0.30
N HIS A 71 18.48 2.27 -0.45
CA HIS A 71 17.53 3.18 -1.10
C HIS A 71 16.66 3.99 -0.13
N GLN A 72 16.65 3.62 1.14
CA GLN A 72 16.01 4.34 2.25
C GLN A 72 14.56 4.77 1.95
N PRO A 73 13.62 3.83 1.67
CA PRO A 73 12.22 4.18 1.58
C PRO A 73 11.76 4.83 2.88
N ARG A 74 10.81 5.76 2.81
CA ARG A 74 10.28 6.47 4.00
C ARG A 74 9.61 5.54 4.99
N ALA A 75 9.00 4.47 4.49
CA ALA A 75 8.37 3.45 5.30
C ALA A 75 8.52 2.06 4.66
N VAL A 76 8.59 1.04 5.50
CA VAL A 76 8.57 -0.37 5.09
C VAL A 76 7.47 -1.07 5.85
N ILE A 77 6.59 -1.76 5.12
CA ILE A 77 5.52 -2.60 5.66
C ILE A 77 5.95 -4.06 5.51
N TYR A 78 6.01 -4.78 6.61
CA TYR A 78 6.13 -6.24 6.59
C TYR A 78 4.74 -6.86 6.70
N THR A 79 4.38 -7.66 5.71
CA THR A 79 3.09 -8.37 5.69
C THR A 79 3.30 -9.81 6.11
N PHE A 80 2.66 -10.20 7.22
CA PHE A 80 2.59 -11.59 7.61
C PHE A 80 1.68 -12.35 6.66
N GLY A 81 2.01 -13.61 6.42
CA GLY A 81 1.19 -14.48 5.60
C GLY A 81 1.84 -15.83 5.34
N HIS A 82 1.06 -16.72 4.74
CA HIS A 82 1.49 -18.04 4.35
C HIS A 82 2.06 -18.87 5.51
N GLY A 83 1.20 -19.62 6.21
CA GLY A 83 1.60 -20.54 7.27
C GLY A 83 2.51 -21.67 6.74
N PRO A 84 3.56 -22.07 7.48
CA PRO A 84 4.47 -23.12 7.03
C PRO A 84 3.81 -24.51 7.07
N CYS A 85 4.09 -25.32 6.07
CA CYS A 85 3.50 -26.64 5.89
C CYS A 85 3.80 -27.62 7.01
N TRP A 86 4.97 -27.53 7.61
CA TRP A 86 5.36 -28.43 8.71
C TRP A 86 4.50 -28.22 9.97
N LEU A 87 3.78 -27.10 10.05
CA LEU A 87 2.93 -26.73 11.18
C LEU A 87 1.42 -26.74 10.80
N ALA A 88 1.07 -27.15 9.61
CA ALA A 88 -0.31 -27.17 9.13
C ALA A 88 -1.08 -28.40 9.57
N SER A 89 -2.38 -28.23 9.85
CA SER A 89 -3.29 -29.35 10.18
C SER A 89 -3.73 -30.15 8.95
N THR A 90 -3.58 -29.57 7.75
CA THR A 90 -3.93 -30.21 6.47
C THR A 90 -2.71 -30.28 5.58
N ALA A 91 -2.65 -31.30 4.72
CA ALA A 91 -1.59 -31.41 3.74
C ALA A 91 -1.53 -30.14 2.90
N CYS A 92 -0.33 -29.59 2.74
CA CYS A 92 -0.11 -28.45 1.87
C CYS A 92 -0.48 -28.81 0.45
N SER A 93 -1.48 -28.17 -0.09
CA SER A 93 -1.81 -28.24 -1.51
C SER A 93 -0.82 -27.34 -2.26
N GLY A 94 0.36 -27.86 -2.57
CA GLY A 94 1.34 -27.15 -3.37
C GLY A 94 0.94 -27.11 -4.83
N SER A 95 0.27 -26.07 -5.25
CA SER A 95 0.15 -25.69 -6.67
C SER A 95 0.63 -24.27 -6.93
N GLY A 96 1.44 -23.70 -6.06
CA GLY A 96 2.18 -22.50 -6.32
C GLY A 96 3.44 -22.81 -7.15
N SER A 97 3.91 -21.88 -8.01
CA SER A 97 5.22 -21.98 -8.63
C SER A 97 6.31 -22.07 -7.55
N ALA A 98 7.49 -22.56 -7.90
CA ALA A 98 8.62 -22.63 -6.95
C ALA A 98 9.01 -21.26 -6.40
N SER A 99 8.70 -20.20 -7.11
CA SER A 99 8.86 -18.80 -6.73
C SER A 99 7.80 -18.31 -5.75
N SER A 100 6.61 -18.90 -5.74
CA SER A 100 5.50 -18.53 -4.85
C SER A 100 5.40 -19.43 -3.63
N GLY A 101 6.50 -20.05 -3.17
CA GLY A 101 6.50 -20.87 -1.98
C GLY A 101 5.59 -22.10 -2.09
N LYS A 102 6.03 -23.12 -2.79
CA LYS A 102 5.37 -24.44 -2.92
C LYS A 102 4.89 -25.08 -1.63
N TYR A 103 5.08 -24.45 -0.48
CA TYR A 103 5.03 -25.11 0.83
C TYR A 103 4.34 -24.25 1.88
N TRP A 104 3.27 -23.57 1.52
CA TRP A 104 2.47 -22.84 2.49
C TRP A 104 1.06 -23.44 2.65
N SER A 105 0.49 -23.25 3.81
CA SER A 105 -0.87 -23.68 4.14
C SER A 105 -1.73 -22.49 4.57
N PRO A 106 -3.00 -22.43 4.15
CA PRO A 106 -3.96 -21.47 4.70
C PRO A 106 -4.49 -21.89 6.07
N SER A 107 -4.15 -23.10 6.54
CA SER A 107 -4.68 -23.61 7.81
C SER A 107 -4.03 -22.94 9.01
N PRO A 108 -4.80 -22.73 10.09
CA PRO A 108 -4.20 -22.33 11.36
C PRO A 108 -3.08 -23.29 11.78
N PRO A 109 -2.03 -22.79 12.45
CA PRO A 109 -0.97 -23.62 13.01
C PRO A 109 -1.53 -24.70 13.94
N THR A 110 -0.97 -25.91 13.90
CA THR A 110 -1.43 -27.03 14.76
C THR A 110 -1.19 -26.79 16.25
N ASP A 111 -0.26 -25.91 16.58
CA ASP A 111 0.03 -25.50 17.97
C ASP A 111 -0.75 -24.25 18.41
N LEU A 112 -1.68 -23.76 17.55
CA LEU A 112 -2.50 -22.60 17.88
C LEU A 112 -3.53 -22.92 18.95
N THR A 113 -3.49 -22.14 20.03
CA THR A 113 -4.43 -22.19 21.15
C THR A 113 -5.11 -20.82 21.35
N THR A 114 -5.95 -20.69 22.36
CA THR A 114 -6.52 -19.41 22.78
C THR A 114 -5.48 -18.41 23.31
N THR A 115 -4.27 -18.89 23.64
CA THR A 115 -3.16 -18.09 24.15
C THR A 115 -2.05 -17.86 23.11
N GLY A 116 -2.29 -18.25 21.85
CA GLY A 116 -1.38 -18.04 20.74
C GLY A 116 -0.78 -19.33 20.18
N SER A 117 0.16 -19.17 19.24
CA SER A 117 0.97 -20.25 18.65
C SER A 117 2.43 -20.05 19.09
N PRO A 118 2.99 -20.97 19.87
CA PRO A 118 4.40 -20.94 20.28
C PRO A 118 5.36 -20.85 19.09
N SER A 119 5.09 -21.59 18.01
CA SER A 119 5.92 -21.56 16.80
C SER A 119 5.87 -20.22 16.08
N PHE A 120 4.68 -19.59 15.99
CA PHE A 120 4.56 -18.25 15.42
C PHE A 120 5.30 -17.21 16.27
N ASN A 121 5.16 -17.27 17.60
CA ASN A 121 5.87 -16.37 18.50
C ASN A 121 7.39 -16.53 18.40
N ALA A 122 7.89 -17.76 18.27
CA ALA A 122 9.32 -18.03 18.05
C ALA A 122 9.79 -17.45 16.72
N PHE A 123 9.03 -17.61 15.64
CA PHE A 123 9.31 -17.01 14.35
C PHE A 123 9.36 -15.47 14.45
N VAL A 124 8.33 -14.85 15.04
CA VAL A 124 8.27 -13.38 15.20
C VAL A 124 9.47 -12.88 16.01
N THR A 125 9.84 -13.59 17.07
CA THR A 125 11.02 -13.24 17.89
C THR A 125 12.31 -13.31 17.06
N ALA A 126 12.51 -14.38 16.30
CA ALA A 126 13.68 -14.54 15.44
C ALA A 126 13.70 -13.44 14.34
N LEU A 127 12.55 -13.14 13.75
CA LEU A 127 12.40 -12.12 12.70
C LEU A 127 12.79 -10.73 13.20
N VAL A 128 12.23 -10.27 14.32
CA VAL A 128 12.50 -8.90 14.82
C VAL A 128 13.92 -8.71 15.35
N GLN A 129 14.61 -9.80 15.69
CA GLN A 129 16.01 -9.79 16.12
C GLN A 129 16.99 -9.98 14.97
N HIS A 130 16.51 -10.33 13.77
CA HIS A 130 17.39 -10.63 12.64
C HIS A 130 18.06 -9.38 12.07
N CYS A 131 19.32 -9.57 11.67
CA CYS A 131 20.11 -8.60 10.92
C CYS A 131 20.77 -9.31 9.74
N SER A 132 20.82 -8.67 8.57
CA SER A 132 21.59 -9.18 7.44
C SER A 132 23.08 -9.29 7.75
N PRO A 133 23.85 -10.06 6.98
CA PRO A 133 25.30 -10.12 7.14
C PRO A 133 26.00 -8.75 7.00
N ALA A 134 25.38 -7.81 6.29
CA ALA A 134 25.85 -6.43 6.19
C ALA A 134 25.53 -5.57 7.44
N GLY A 135 24.79 -6.11 8.42
CA GLY A 135 24.43 -5.44 9.65
C GLY A 135 23.13 -4.65 9.61
N HIS A 136 22.31 -4.78 8.57
CA HIS A 136 21.02 -4.12 8.46
C HIS A 136 19.94 -4.93 9.20
N CYS A 137 19.40 -4.36 10.27
CA CYS A 137 18.49 -5.10 11.15
C CYS A 137 17.02 -4.79 10.90
N VAL A 138 16.16 -5.82 10.98
CA VAL A 138 14.70 -5.69 10.84
C VAL A 138 14.16 -4.57 11.73
N LYS A 139 14.55 -4.53 13.00
CA LYS A 139 14.10 -3.54 14.00
C LYS A 139 14.41 -2.09 13.63
N ASP A 140 15.41 -1.85 12.77
CA ASP A 140 15.83 -0.50 12.39
C ASP A 140 15.06 0.02 11.18
N TYR A 141 14.70 -0.84 10.25
CA TYR A 141 14.10 -0.47 8.97
C TYR A 141 12.60 -0.75 8.87
N ILE A 142 12.10 -1.86 9.46
CA ILE A 142 10.70 -2.25 9.34
C ILE A 142 9.91 -1.72 10.52
N LYS A 143 9.09 -0.70 10.28
CA LYS A 143 8.28 -0.05 11.32
C LYS A 143 6.79 -0.38 11.23
N TYR A 144 6.30 -0.76 10.05
CA TYR A 144 4.89 -1.07 9.84
C TYR A 144 4.71 -2.58 9.68
N TRP A 145 3.73 -3.14 10.37
CA TRP A 145 3.48 -4.57 10.47
C TRP A 145 2.03 -4.87 10.16
N GLU A 146 1.77 -5.59 9.09
CA GLU A 146 0.44 -5.92 8.63
C GLU A 146 0.09 -7.34 9.07
N MET A 147 -0.99 -7.46 9.84
CA MET A 147 -1.42 -8.73 10.41
C MET A 147 -2.08 -9.61 9.35
N TRP A 148 -1.31 -10.42 8.64
CA TRP A 148 -1.73 -11.31 7.56
C TRP A 148 -2.07 -10.59 6.26
N ASN A 149 -2.25 -11.37 5.16
CA ASN A 149 -2.72 -10.89 3.86
C ASN A 149 -4.08 -11.49 3.53
N GLU A 150 -5.08 -10.67 3.27
CA GLU A 150 -6.42 -11.04 2.76
C GLU A 150 -7.05 -12.26 3.44
N PRO A 151 -7.13 -12.32 4.77
CA PRO A 151 -7.60 -13.52 5.47
C PRO A 151 -9.10 -13.78 5.31
N ASN A 152 -9.84 -12.89 4.65
CA ASN A 152 -11.21 -13.14 4.21
C ASN A 152 -11.29 -14.08 2.99
N LEU A 153 -10.16 -14.36 2.35
CA LEU A 153 -10.03 -15.33 1.27
C LEU A 153 -9.50 -16.66 1.83
N THR A 154 -10.25 -17.72 1.65
CA THR A 154 -9.95 -19.04 2.26
C THR A 154 -8.64 -19.66 1.80
N HIS A 155 -8.10 -19.23 0.67
CA HIS A 155 -6.78 -19.66 0.21
C HIS A 155 -5.61 -19.01 0.95
N TYR A 156 -5.83 -17.86 1.63
CA TYR A 156 -4.83 -17.26 2.51
C TYR A 156 -5.03 -17.65 3.98
N TRP A 157 -6.30 -17.80 4.42
CA TRP A 157 -6.64 -18.21 5.78
C TRP A 157 -7.98 -18.95 5.81
N ASN A 158 -7.97 -20.21 6.19
CA ASN A 158 -9.20 -20.99 6.33
C ASN A 158 -9.64 -21.23 7.78
N GLY A 159 -8.95 -20.59 8.72
CA GLY A 159 -9.36 -20.55 10.12
C GLY A 159 -10.41 -19.49 10.42
N SER A 160 -10.86 -19.42 11.66
CA SER A 160 -11.76 -18.36 12.11
C SER A 160 -11.01 -17.05 12.38
N ILE A 161 -11.74 -15.92 12.39
CA ILE A 161 -11.22 -14.59 12.79
C ILE A 161 -10.62 -14.64 14.20
N ALA A 162 -11.29 -15.35 15.13
CA ALA A 162 -10.82 -15.50 16.51
C ALA A 162 -9.48 -16.27 16.59
N GLN A 163 -9.27 -17.28 15.74
CA GLN A 163 -8.00 -17.99 15.67
C GLN A 163 -6.87 -17.08 15.18
N LEU A 164 -7.13 -16.26 14.15
CA LEU A 164 -6.15 -15.29 13.66
C LEU A 164 -5.81 -14.24 14.74
N TYR A 165 -6.82 -13.71 15.41
CA TYR A 165 -6.62 -12.77 16.52
C TYR A 165 -5.78 -13.39 17.64
N ASN A 166 -6.10 -14.61 18.07
CA ASN A 166 -5.37 -15.33 19.12
C ASN A 166 -3.90 -15.58 18.72
N MET A 167 -3.61 -15.80 17.44
CA MET A 167 -2.25 -15.96 16.94
C MET A 167 -1.45 -14.67 17.09
N PHE A 168 -2.03 -13.51 16.74
CA PHE A 168 -1.34 -12.22 16.81
C PHE A 168 -1.30 -11.59 18.20
N LYS A 169 -2.28 -11.89 19.07
CA LYS A 169 -2.38 -11.30 20.40
C LYS A 169 -1.08 -11.36 21.22
N PRO A 170 -0.37 -12.51 21.35
CA PRO A 170 0.92 -12.57 22.02
C PRO A 170 2.10 -12.12 21.14
N ALA A 171 1.99 -12.15 19.80
CA ALA A 171 3.06 -11.79 18.89
C ALA A 171 3.27 -10.26 18.80
N ILE A 172 2.19 -9.46 18.86
CA ILE A 172 2.27 -8.00 18.78
C ILE A 172 3.12 -7.39 19.90
N PRO A 173 2.99 -7.77 21.18
CA PRO A 173 3.92 -7.36 22.23
C PRO A 173 5.39 -7.68 21.93
N ILE A 174 5.69 -8.82 21.30
CA ILE A 174 7.07 -9.18 20.91
C ILE A 174 7.60 -8.13 19.92
N ILE A 175 6.81 -7.80 18.88
CA ILE A 175 7.19 -6.77 17.91
C ILE A 175 7.43 -5.43 18.60
N ARG A 176 6.48 -4.96 19.42
CA ARG A 176 6.55 -3.66 20.08
C ARG A 176 7.73 -3.54 21.07
N ASN A 177 8.11 -4.64 21.69
CA ASN A 177 9.24 -4.68 22.63
C ASN A 177 10.61 -4.60 21.91
N HIS A 178 10.70 -5.10 20.68
CA HIS A 178 11.97 -5.13 19.93
C HIS A 178 12.09 -3.99 18.93
N VAL A 179 10.97 -3.50 18.39
CA VAL A 179 10.94 -2.49 17.33
C VAL A 179 10.38 -1.18 17.87
N THR A 180 11.27 -0.25 18.20
CA THR A 180 10.87 1.09 18.66
C THR A 180 10.03 1.79 17.59
N GLY A 181 8.84 2.25 17.97
CA GLY A 181 7.92 2.93 17.06
C GLY A 181 7.14 2.00 16.14
N ALA A 182 7.11 0.68 16.41
CA ALA A 182 6.32 -0.27 15.65
C ALA A 182 4.85 0.16 15.54
N LYS A 183 4.32 0.06 14.32
CA LYS A 183 2.94 0.37 13.94
C LYS A 183 2.28 -0.85 13.35
N ILE A 184 1.12 -1.20 13.86
CA ILE A 184 0.41 -2.42 13.51
C ILE A 184 -0.83 -2.07 12.69
N SER A 185 -0.99 -2.70 11.53
CA SER A 185 -2.21 -2.64 10.73
C SER A 185 -3.11 -3.83 11.02
N THR A 186 -4.43 -3.63 10.96
CA THR A 186 -5.36 -4.76 10.88
C THR A 186 -4.98 -5.67 9.72
N PRO A 187 -5.41 -6.94 9.72
CA PRO A 187 -5.36 -7.75 8.51
C PRO A 187 -6.11 -7.02 7.38
N PRO A 188 -5.49 -6.73 6.23
CA PRO A 188 -6.20 -6.12 5.13
C PRO A 188 -7.12 -7.14 4.46
N VAL A 189 -8.36 -6.73 4.22
CA VAL A 189 -9.36 -7.57 3.54
C VAL A 189 -9.44 -7.24 2.06
N SER A 190 -9.57 -8.28 1.24
CA SER A 190 -9.77 -8.15 -0.19
C SER A 190 -11.20 -7.74 -0.55
N GLY A 191 -11.33 -7.03 -1.66
CA GLY A 191 -12.62 -6.81 -2.33
C GLY A 191 -13.61 -5.90 -1.61
N GLY A 192 -13.21 -5.25 -0.53
CA GLY A 192 -14.12 -4.37 0.24
C GLY A 192 -15.04 -5.14 1.19
N ASP A 193 -14.60 -6.26 1.75
CA ASP A 193 -15.37 -7.08 2.69
C ASP A 193 -15.53 -6.39 4.05
N THR A 194 -16.53 -5.50 4.12
CA THR A 194 -16.86 -4.73 5.32
C THR A 194 -17.37 -5.60 6.47
N ALA A 195 -17.96 -6.76 6.18
CA ALA A 195 -18.50 -7.65 7.21
C ALA A 195 -17.37 -8.37 7.97
N TRP A 196 -16.40 -8.90 7.22
CA TRP A 196 -15.24 -9.57 7.83
C TRP A 196 -14.45 -8.61 8.72
N ILE A 197 -14.12 -7.43 8.20
CA ILE A 197 -13.31 -6.46 8.95
C ILE A 197 -14.08 -5.85 10.13
N ALA A 198 -15.40 -5.68 10.04
CA ALA A 198 -16.22 -5.28 11.17
C ALA A 198 -16.17 -6.32 12.30
N SER A 199 -16.20 -7.61 11.95
CA SER A 199 -16.05 -8.70 12.92
C SER A 199 -14.67 -8.71 13.58
N TRP A 200 -13.61 -8.42 12.83
CA TRP A 200 -12.26 -8.23 13.37
C TRP A 200 -12.21 -7.06 14.37
N MET A 201 -12.72 -5.89 13.98
CA MET A 201 -12.74 -4.70 14.85
C MET A 201 -13.57 -4.93 16.12
N ALA A 202 -14.71 -5.63 16.02
CA ALA A 202 -15.51 -6.00 17.18
C ALA A 202 -14.72 -6.90 18.15
N LEU A 203 -13.94 -7.83 17.61
CA LEU A 203 -13.09 -8.73 18.40
C LEU A 203 -11.96 -7.96 19.11
N GLU A 204 -11.29 -7.03 18.41
CA GLU A 204 -10.29 -6.14 19.03
C GLU A 204 -10.91 -5.22 20.11
N ASN A 205 -12.10 -4.67 19.86
CA ASN A 205 -12.80 -3.84 20.82
C ASN A 205 -13.15 -4.62 22.12
N ALA A 206 -13.49 -5.91 21.98
CA ALA A 206 -13.87 -6.76 23.12
C ALA A 206 -12.67 -7.32 23.89
N ASN A 207 -11.54 -7.58 23.25
CA ASN A 207 -10.43 -8.38 23.81
C ASN A 207 -9.09 -7.61 23.91
N GLY A 208 -9.05 -6.37 23.50
CA GLY A 208 -7.87 -5.51 23.46
C GLY A 208 -7.43 -5.22 22.05
N ARG A 209 -7.20 -3.94 21.81
CA ARG A 209 -6.83 -3.42 20.50
C ARG A 209 -5.36 -3.70 20.21
N LEU A 210 -5.10 -4.36 19.11
CA LEU A 210 -3.77 -4.66 18.60
C LEU A 210 -3.31 -3.62 17.58
N SER A 211 -4.25 -3.12 16.77
CA SER A 211 -4.00 -2.30 15.57
C SER A 211 -3.89 -0.81 15.87
N ASP A 212 -2.91 -0.17 15.22
CA ASP A 212 -2.75 1.29 15.14
C ASP A 212 -3.40 1.84 13.86
N TYR A 213 -3.50 1.02 12.81
CA TYR A 213 -4.01 1.36 11.48
C TYR A 213 -5.09 0.40 11.04
N TYR A 214 -5.97 0.89 10.18
CA TYR A 214 -7.01 0.12 9.51
C TYR A 214 -6.58 -0.15 8.07
N GLY A 215 -6.32 -1.41 7.71
CA GLY A 215 -5.87 -1.87 6.40
C GLY A 215 -6.97 -2.53 5.59
N PHE A 216 -6.92 -2.37 4.27
CA PHE A 216 -7.77 -3.08 3.31
C PHE A 216 -7.15 -3.07 1.92
N HIS A 217 -7.70 -3.88 0.99
CA HIS A 217 -7.35 -3.91 -0.44
C HIS A 217 -8.57 -3.57 -1.28
N VAL A 218 -8.49 -2.50 -2.04
CA VAL A 218 -9.53 -2.09 -2.99
C VAL A 218 -8.89 -1.78 -4.33
N TYR A 219 -9.14 -2.64 -5.30
CA TYR A 219 -8.67 -2.53 -6.68
C TYR A 219 -9.63 -1.70 -7.53
N LEU A 220 -9.11 -1.05 -8.57
CA LEU A 220 -9.94 -0.30 -9.53
C LEU A 220 -10.88 -1.22 -10.29
N TRP A 221 -10.40 -2.40 -10.69
CA TRP A 221 -11.09 -3.27 -11.65
C TRP A 221 -11.44 -2.47 -12.92
N ASN A 222 -12.64 -2.65 -13.45
CA ASN A 222 -13.12 -1.95 -14.64
C ASN A 222 -13.82 -0.61 -14.34
N TYR A 223 -13.58 -0.04 -13.16
CA TYR A 223 -14.23 1.20 -12.75
C TYR A 223 -13.30 2.40 -12.93
N ALA A 224 -13.88 3.54 -13.33
CA ALA A 224 -13.17 4.81 -13.24
C ALA A 224 -12.86 5.12 -11.75
N PRO A 225 -11.71 5.75 -11.45
CA PRO A 225 -11.34 6.14 -10.10
C PRO A 225 -12.42 6.94 -9.37
N GLU A 226 -13.10 7.83 -10.08
CA GLU A 226 -14.17 8.72 -9.59
C GLU A 226 -15.41 7.95 -9.14
N THR A 227 -15.65 6.79 -9.70
CA THR A 227 -16.74 5.89 -9.29
C THR A 227 -16.25 4.93 -8.19
N ARG A 228 -15.03 4.43 -8.34
CA ARG A 228 -14.48 3.41 -7.43
C ARG A 228 -14.19 3.96 -6.03
N ILE A 229 -13.98 5.27 -5.89
CA ILE A 229 -13.79 5.92 -4.59
C ILE A 229 -14.94 5.67 -3.61
N ASN A 230 -16.14 5.37 -4.09
CA ASN A 230 -17.28 4.98 -3.25
C ASN A 230 -16.98 3.71 -2.42
N MET A 231 -16.18 2.77 -2.95
CA MET A 231 -15.79 1.59 -2.19
C MET A 231 -14.87 1.95 -1.02
N ILE A 232 -13.95 2.90 -1.23
CA ILE A 232 -13.15 3.48 -0.13
C ILE A 232 -14.07 4.08 0.93
N GLY A 233 -15.12 4.80 0.49
CA GLY A 233 -16.15 5.36 1.38
C GLY A 233 -16.85 4.28 2.22
N HIS A 234 -17.19 3.12 1.62
CA HIS A 234 -17.78 2.01 2.35
C HIS A 234 -16.82 1.43 3.41
N MET A 235 -15.54 1.26 3.07
CA MET A 235 -14.52 0.75 4.00
C MET A 235 -14.29 1.73 5.16
N VAL A 236 -14.17 3.03 4.87
CA VAL A 236 -14.01 4.06 5.89
C VAL A 236 -15.27 4.19 6.77
N THR A 237 -16.46 4.05 6.20
CA THR A 237 -17.72 4.03 6.95
C THR A 237 -17.75 2.83 7.89
N ALA A 238 -17.39 1.63 7.45
CA ALA A 238 -17.33 0.45 8.30
C ALA A 238 -16.38 0.66 9.50
N LYS A 239 -15.21 1.26 9.26
CA LYS A 239 -14.27 1.66 10.31
C LYS A 239 -14.91 2.60 11.32
N ASN A 240 -15.56 3.67 10.85
CA ASN A 240 -16.15 4.69 11.69
C ASN A 240 -17.33 4.17 12.52
N THR A 241 -18.19 3.32 11.92
CA THR A 241 -19.33 2.68 12.58
C THR A 241 -18.90 1.76 13.72
N ASN A 242 -17.72 1.16 13.63
CA ASN A 242 -17.15 0.32 14.69
C ASN A 242 -16.36 1.12 15.75
N GLY A 243 -16.48 2.44 15.79
CA GLY A 243 -15.86 3.30 16.80
C GLY A 243 -14.39 3.67 16.51
N TRP A 244 -13.88 3.40 15.31
CA TRP A 244 -12.49 3.67 14.96
C TRP A 244 -12.32 4.96 14.12
N THR A 245 -13.11 5.98 14.41
CA THR A 245 -13.17 7.23 13.64
C THR A 245 -11.83 7.92 13.49
N THR A 246 -11.01 7.94 14.54
CA THR A 246 -9.68 8.59 14.55
C THR A 246 -8.54 7.69 14.08
N THR A 247 -8.82 6.42 13.77
CA THR A 247 -7.81 5.49 13.28
C THR A 247 -7.44 5.84 11.84
N PRO A 248 -6.15 6.09 11.54
CA PRO A 248 -5.71 6.25 10.17
C PRO A 248 -5.90 4.93 9.39
N TRP A 249 -6.03 5.05 8.08
CA TRP A 249 -6.32 3.91 7.23
C TRP A 249 -5.34 3.79 6.05
N MET A 250 -5.22 2.60 5.52
CA MET A 250 -4.30 2.26 4.44
C MET A 250 -5.00 1.35 3.42
N ASN A 251 -4.83 1.63 2.14
CA ASN A 251 -5.07 0.69 1.05
C ASN A 251 -3.73 0.12 0.63
N THR A 252 -3.30 -0.96 1.29
CA THR A 252 -1.94 -1.48 1.16
C THR A 252 -1.71 -2.30 -0.11
N GLU A 253 -2.80 -2.55 -0.87
CA GLU A 253 -2.72 -3.22 -2.16
C GLU A 253 -3.83 -2.77 -3.09
N THR A 254 -3.46 -2.21 -4.23
CA THR A 254 -4.39 -1.80 -5.29
C THR A 254 -3.73 -1.93 -6.67
N ASN A 255 -4.55 -2.08 -7.71
CA ASN A 255 -4.13 -2.08 -9.12
C ASN A 255 -5.39 -1.90 -9.99
N PHE A 256 -5.24 -1.92 -11.31
CA PHE A 256 -6.37 -2.04 -12.24
C PHE A 256 -7.13 -3.35 -12.03
N SER A 257 -6.40 -4.47 -11.94
CA SER A 257 -6.90 -5.79 -11.51
C SER A 257 -5.71 -6.65 -11.11
N VAL A 258 -5.97 -7.86 -10.62
CA VAL A 258 -4.93 -8.89 -10.47
C VAL A 258 -4.34 -9.32 -11.82
N ASP A 259 -5.07 -9.07 -12.90
CA ASP A 259 -4.64 -9.29 -14.27
C ASP A 259 -4.10 -7.96 -14.83
N THR A 260 -2.78 -7.85 -14.92
CA THR A 260 -2.04 -6.61 -15.23
C THR A 260 -2.37 -5.99 -16.59
N ASN A 261 -3.06 -6.74 -17.46
CA ASN A 261 -3.39 -6.32 -18.83
C ASN A 261 -4.72 -5.60 -18.98
N LEU A 262 -5.55 -5.52 -17.93
CA LEU A 262 -6.91 -4.97 -18.05
C LEU A 262 -6.96 -3.51 -18.50
N CYS A 263 -6.03 -2.69 -18.05
CA CYS A 263 -6.03 -1.30 -18.47
C CYS A 263 -5.77 -1.16 -19.98
N SER A 264 -4.77 -1.84 -20.48
CA SER A 264 -4.37 -1.76 -21.89
C SER A 264 -5.40 -2.38 -22.86
N THR A 265 -6.30 -3.23 -22.38
CA THR A 265 -7.37 -3.83 -23.21
C THR A 265 -8.63 -2.98 -23.29
N GLN A 266 -8.84 -2.07 -22.34
CA GLN A 266 -10.07 -1.28 -22.24
C GLN A 266 -9.86 0.22 -22.43
N TYR A 267 -8.65 0.71 -22.20
CA TYR A 267 -8.31 2.13 -22.17
C TYR A 267 -7.04 2.40 -22.97
N THR A 268 -6.91 3.63 -23.43
CA THR A 268 -5.64 4.09 -24.01
C THR A 268 -4.54 4.15 -22.96
N LYS A 269 -3.27 4.17 -23.38
CA LYS A 269 -2.14 4.33 -22.45
C LYS A 269 -2.29 5.59 -21.59
N ALA A 270 -2.66 6.71 -22.19
CA ALA A 270 -2.85 7.97 -21.48
C ALA A 270 -3.98 7.90 -20.45
N ASP A 271 -5.05 7.16 -20.73
CA ASP A 271 -6.11 6.93 -19.75
C ASP A 271 -5.61 6.10 -18.56
N CYS A 272 -4.81 5.05 -18.82
CA CYS A 272 -4.23 4.22 -17.77
C CYS A 272 -3.31 5.02 -16.85
N GLU A 273 -2.44 5.82 -17.44
CA GLU A 273 -1.54 6.73 -16.73
C GLU A 273 -2.32 7.73 -15.87
N GLY A 274 -3.35 8.34 -16.45
CA GLY A 274 -4.24 9.25 -15.73
C GLY A 274 -5.01 8.57 -14.60
N GLN A 275 -5.48 7.33 -14.80
CA GLN A 275 -6.20 6.57 -13.78
C GLN A 275 -5.32 6.23 -12.57
N ILE A 276 -4.05 5.87 -12.77
CA ILE A 276 -3.10 5.63 -11.68
C ILE A 276 -3.03 6.87 -10.78
N VAL A 277 -2.78 8.03 -11.37
CA VAL A 277 -2.64 9.29 -10.61
C VAL A 277 -3.94 9.67 -9.92
N ARG A 278 -5.07 9.67 -10.65
CA ARG A 278 -6.39 10.03 -10.10
C ARG A 278 -6.79 9.13 -8.93
N TRP A 279 -6.50 7.82 -9.04
CA TRP A 279 -6.82 6.86 -8.00
C TRP A 279 -6.04 7.12 -6.70
N HIS A 280 -4.77 7.44 -6.77
CA HIS A 280 -3.97 7.81 -5.61
C HIS A 280 -4.44 9.14 -5.01
N VAL A 281 -4.61 10.16 -5.85
CA VAL A 281 -5.05 11.50 -5.43
C VAL A 281 -6.40 11.43 -4.69
N LEU A 282 -7.38 10.72 -5.25
CA LEU A 282 -8.70 10.58 -4.63
C LEU A 282 -8.64 9.91 -3.27
N GLN A 283 -7.81 8.87 -3.10
CA GLN A 283 -7.65 8.19 -1.83
C GLN A 283 -6.94 9.06 -0.78
N PHE A 284 -5.85 9.71 -1.16
CA PHE A 284 -5.12 10.61 -0.25
C PHE A 284 -5.95 11.84 0.14
N ALA A 285 -6.80 12.34 -0.75
CA ALA A 285 -7.69 13.46 -0.47
C ALA A 285 -8.98 13.07 0.27
N TYR A 286 -9.30 11.78 0.39
CA TYR A 286 -10.56 11.32 0.98
C TYR A 286 -10.62 11.61 2.49
N GLN A 287 -11.39 12.61 2.91
CA GLN A 287 -11.51 13.02 4.32
C GLN A 287 -12.52 12.12 5.07
N GLY A 288 -12.08 10.94 5.48
CA GLY A 288 -12.89 9.93 6.14
C GLY A 288 -12.71 9.82 7.65
N GLY A 289 -12.88 10.93 8.39
CA GLY A 289 -12.72 10.96 9.86
C GLY A 289 -11.27 11.23 10.29
N ALA A 290 -10.35 10.28 10.12
CA ALA A 290 -8.92 10.44 10.44
C ALA A 290 -8.09 11.15 9.34
N GLY A 291 -8.74 11.64 8.29
CA GLY A 291 -8.07 12.18 7.11
C GLY A 291 -8.07 11.19 5.93
N GLY A 292 -7.28 11.46 4.91
CA GLY A 292 -7.10 10.61 3.76
C GLY A 292 -6.32 9.33 4.06
N ALA A 293 -6.02 8.56 3.01
CA ALA A 293 -5.17 7.40 3.14
C ALA A 293 -3.81 7.77 3.73
N PHE A 294 -3.31 6.95 4.64
CA PHE A 294 -1.94 7.07 5.12
C PHE A 294 -0.97 6.43 4.11
N HIS A 295 -1.37 5.30 3.53
CA HIS A 295 -0.68 4.63 2.44
C HIS A 295 -1.67 4.20 1.35
N VAL A 296 -1.22 4.27 0.10
CA VAL A 296 -1.86 3.65 -1.06
C VAL A 296 -0.79 2.84 -1.78
N GLY A 297 -0.98 1.52 -1.83
CA GLY A 297 0.00 0.58 -2.38
C GLY A 297 -0.39 0.05 -3.75
N TRP A 298 0.38 0.37 -4.80
CA TRP A 298 0.17 -0.22 -6.11
C TRP A 298 0.79 -1.63 -6.19
N TYR A 299 0.00 -2.62 -6.48
CA TYR A 299 0.41 -4.00 -6.71
C TYR A 299 0.49 -4.27 -8.21
N ASN A 300 1.58 -4.64 -8.77
CA ASN A 300 2.96 -4.72 -8.32
C ASN A 300 3.84 -3.85 -9.23
N TRP A 301 5.15 -3.72 -8.94
CA TRP A 301 6.05 -2.94 -9.78
C TRP A 301 6.12 -3.44 -11.25
N PRO A 302 6.21 -4.75 -11.54
CA PRO A 302 6.15 -5.24 -12.91
C PRO A 302 4.97 -4.72 -13.73
N SER A 303 3.80 -4.46 -13.13
CA SER A 303 2.66 -3.90 -13.83
C SER A 303 2.85 -2.43 -14.24
N ILE A 304 3.62 -1.68 -13.48
CA ILE A 304 4.00 -0.29 -13.79
C ILE A 304 5.04 -0.29 -14.91
N SER A 305 6.13 -1.04 -14.76
CA SER A 305 7.25 -1.03 -15.72
C SER A 305 6.89 -1.67 -17.06
N SER A 306 6.19 -2.79 -17.08
CA SER A 306 5.75 -3.45 -18.32
C SER A 306 4.71 -2.63 -19.10
N GLY A 307 3.87 -1.86 -18.40
CA GLY A 307 2.94 -0.90 -19.01
C GLY A 307 3.61 0.36 -19.50
N GLY A 308 4.87 0.61 -19.11
CA GLY A 308 5.59 1.86 -19.39
C GLY A 308 4.96 3.06 -18.66
N TYR A 309 4.41 2.82 -17.44
CA TYR A 309 3.77 3.85 -16.61
C TYR A 309 4.71 4.46 -15.57
N ASP A 310 5.95 4.01 -15.54
CA ASP A 310 6.97 4.34 -14.55
C ASP A 310 7.19 5.85 -14.40
N THR A 311 7.34 6.59 -15.50
CA THR A 311 7.53 8.06 -15.47
C THR A 311 6.34 8.78 -14.81
N TYR A 312 5.11 8.36 -15.12
CA TYR A 312 3.90 8.92 -14.52
C TYR A 312 3.81 8.60 -13.04
N TYR A 313 4.09 7.35 -12.67
CA TYR A 313 4.09 6.91 -11.28
C TYR A 313 5.11 7.69 -10.45
N TYR A 314 6.32 7.89 -10.96
CA TYR A 314 7.35 8.68 -10.28
C TYR A 314 7.02 10.15 -10.17
N THR A 315 6.52 10.75 -11.24
CA THR A 315 6.09 12.15 -11.21
C THR A 315 5.00 12.35 -10.16
N MET A 316 4.02 11.44 -10.11
CA MET A 316 3.00 11.42 -9.07
C MET A 316 3.63 11.33 -7.67
N MET A 317 4.58 10.42 -7.45
CA MET A 317 5.27 10.30 -6.17
C MET A 317 5.96 11.61 -5.76
N GLN A 318 6.61 12.30 -6.71
CA GLN A 318 7.27 13.58 -6.45
C GLN A 318 6.26 14.69 -6.07
N TRP A 319 5.09 14.71 -6.70
CA TRP A 319 4.05 15.68 -6.38
C TRP A 319 3.42 15.43 -5.00
N LEU A 320 3.22 14.16 -4.65
CA LEU A 320 2.42 13.78 -3.50
C LEU A 320 3.25 13.53 -2.24
N THR A 321 4.51 13.09 -2.37
CA THR A 321 5.30 12.73 -1.18
C THR A 321 5.60 13.94 -0.31
N GLY A 322 5.14 13.88 0.94
CA GLY A 322 5.24 14.99 1.90
C GLY A 322 4.19 16.10 1.72
N ALA A 323 3.34 16.00 0.70
CA ALA A 323 2.20 16.91 0.53
C ALA A 323 1.05 16.56 1.50
N THR A 324 0.14 17.51 1.69
CA THR A 324 -1.04 17.35 2.55
C THR A 324 -2.26 17.86 1.84
N PHE A 325 -3.27 17.03 1.60
CA PHE A 325 -4.55 17.49 1.09
C PHE A 325 -5.31 18.29 2.15
N THR A 326 -5.75 19.49 1.80
CA THR A 326 -6.43 20.41 2.70
C THR A 326 -7.95 20.17 2.77
N ALA A 327 -8.49 19.51 1.76
CA ALA A 327 -9.88 19.06 1.68
C ALA A 327 -10.01 17.83 0.77
N SER A 328 -11.17 17.17 0.81
CA SER A 328 -11.55 16.17 -0.19
C SER A 328 -11.59 16.78 -1.59
N CYS A 329 -11.32 15.96 -2.60
CA CYS A 329 -11.58 16.35 -3.99
C CYS A 329 -13.07 16.67 -4.18
N THR A 330 -13.34 17.66 -5.02
CA THR A 330 -14.69 18.02 -5.45
C THR A 330 -14.79 18.01 -6.96
N SER A 331 -16.01 17.91 -7.50
CA SER A 331 -16.22 17.98 -8.94
C SER A 331 -17.30 18.99 -9.33
N SER A 332 -17.10 19.62 -10.47
CA SER A 332 -18.13 20.40 -11.19
C SER A 332 -18.32 19.74 -12.55
N GLY A 333 -19.41 19.02 -12.71
CA GLY A 333 -19.58 18.12 -13.85
C GLY A 333 -18.51 17.03 -13.83
N THR A 334 -17.71 16.95 -14.89
CA THR A 334 -16.63 15.98 -15.04
C THR A 334 -15.24 16.51 -14.65
N VAL A 335 -15.15 17.80 -14.32
CA VAL A 335 -13.91 18.44 -13.87
C VAL A 335 -13.74 18.27 -12.37
N TRP A 336 -12.64 17.66 -11.97
CA TRP A 336 -12.28 17.39 -10.58
C TRP A 336 -11.18 18.32 -10.11
N THR A 337 -11.24 18.74 -8.85
CA THR A 337 -10.28 19.61 -8.19
C THR A 337 -9.94 19.09 -6.81
N CYS A 338 -8.66 19.04 -6.47
CA CYS A 338 -8.13 18.50 -5.21
C CYS A 338 -7.10 19.47 -4.62
N PRO A 339 -7.46 20.27 -3.59
CA PRO A 339 -6.56 21.23 -3.00
C PRO A 339 -5.57 20.56 -2.03
N LEU A 340 -4.29 20.98 -2.12
CA LEU A 340 -3.22 20.46 -1.27
C LEU A 340 -2.20 21.53 -0.93
N THR A 341 -1.38 21.26 0.07
CA THR A 341 -0.13 21.94 0.36
C THR A 341 1.01 20.98 0.04
N GLU A 342 1.93 21.38 -0.82
CA GLU A 342 3.11 20.58 -1.16
C GLU A 342 4.09 20.47 0.01
N ALA A 343 5.02 19.52 -0.08
CA ALA A 343 6.14 19.41 0.85
C ALA A 343 6.99 20.69 0.95
N SER A 344 7.01 21.49 -0.12
CA SER A 344 7.66 22.82 -0.20
C SER A 344 6.94 23.91 0.62
N GLY A 345 5.70 23.65 1.06
CA GLY A 345 4.81 24.61 1.69
C GLY A 345 3.97 25.45 0.71
N LYS A 346 4.11 25.27 -0.60
CA LYS A 346 3.27 25.93 -1.61
C LYS A 346 1.84 25.39 -1.55
N THR A 347 0.87 26.26 -1.75
CA THR A 347 -0.51 25.86 -2.05
C THR A 347 -0.58 25.36 -3.48
N ALA A 348 -1.22 24.24 -3.69
CA ALA A 348 -1.39 23.62 -4.99
C ALA A 348 -2.81 23.08 -5.18
N LEU A 349 -3.18 22.88 -6.45
CA LEU A 349 -4.48 22.35 -6.86
C LEU A 349 -4.27 21.32 -7.98
N ILE A 350 -4.60 20.07 -7.71
CA ILE A 350 -4.61 19.03 -8.74
C ILE A 350 -5.95 19.06 -9.46
N VAL A 351 -5.93 19.11 -10.79
CA VAL A 351 -7.14 19.23 -11.64
C VAL A 351 -7.07 18.24 -12.79
N TRP A 352 -8.21 17.64 -13.11
CA TRP A 352 -8.40 16.84 -14.33
C TRP A 352 -9.85 16.87 -14.80
N ASN A 353 -10.09 16.52 -16.06
CA ASN A 353 -11.43 16.27 -16.59
C ASN A 353 -11.61 14.80 -16.93
N ALA A 354 -12.46 14.10 -16.18
CA ALA A 354 -12.69 12.66 -16.34
C ALA A 354 -13.35 12.27 -17.67
N ALA A 355 -13.95 13.21 -18.41
CA ALA A 355 -14.60 12.97 -19.70
C ALA A 355 -13.74 13.31 -20.92
N GLY A 356 -12.52 13.80 -20.73
CA GLY A 356 -11.62 14.22 -21.83
C GLY A 356 -11.29 15.70 -21.77
N ASP A 357 -10.83 16.24 -22.90
CA ASP A 357 -10.25 17.59 -22.93
C ASP A 357 -11.29 18.71 -22.75
N SER A 358 -10.96 19.68 -21.92
CA SER A 358 -11.72 20.92 -21.75
C SER A 358 -10.80 22.05 -21.31
N ASP A 359 -11.31 23.27 -21.44
CA ASP A 359 -10.64 24.45 -20.90
C ASP A 359 -10.87 24.59 -19.40
N TYR A 360 -9.88 25.10 -18.68
CA TYR A 360 -9.97 25.39 -17.25
C TYR A 360 -9.40 26.76 -16.93
N THR A 361 -10.12 27.53 -16.15
CA THR A 361 -9.68 28.85 -15.65
C THR A 361 -9.37 28.69 -14.15
N PRO A 362 -8.10 28.59 -13.76
CA PRO A 362 -7.72 28.57 -12.35
C PRO A 362 -7.93 29.92 -11.69
N ALA A 363 -7.96 29.94 -10.36
CA ALA A 363 -7.94 31.19 -9.61
C ALA A 363 -6.62 31.95 -9.85
N THR A 364 -6.66 33.28 -9.69
CA THR A 364 -5.56 34.19 -10.11
C THR A 364 -4.28 34.04 -9.27
N GLU A 365 -4.35 33.43 -8.11
CA GLU A 365 -3.18 33.13 -7.28
C GLU A 365 -2.29 32.01 -7.84
N TYR A 366 -2.80 31.18 -8.76
CA TYR A 366 -2.01 30.17 -9.44
C TYR A 366 -1.28 30.79 -10.63
N LEU A 367 0.04 30.66 -10.64
CA LEU A 367 0.89 31.29 -11.67
C LEU A 367 1.39 30.27 -12.70
N ASP A 368 1.63 29.06 -12.25
CA ASP A 368 2.20 27.96 -13.03
C ASP A 368 1.38 26.70 -12.84
N TYR A 369 1.55 25.76 -13.77
CA TYR A 369 1.06 24.40 -13.62
C TYR A 369 2.09 23.38 -14.10
N LYS A 370 2.04 22.21 -13.49
CA LYS A 370 2.84 21.04 -13.85
C LYS A 370 1.96 20.02 -14.56
N LYS A 371 2.50 19.41 -15.60
CA LYS A 371 1.85 18.31 -16.31
C LYS A 371 2.79 17.14 -16.53
N PHE A 372 2.22 15.97 -16.69
CA PHE A 372 2.97 14.79 -17.12
C PHE A 372 3.37 14.92 -18.58
N ASN A 373 4.66 14.76 -18.88
CA ASN A 373 5.21 14.93 -20.22
C ASN A 373 6.23 13.87 -20.64
N GLY A 374 6.25 12.74 -19.92
CA GLY A 374 7.21 11.67 -20.17
C GLY A 374 8.59 11.88 -19.53
N THR A 375 8.76 12.95 -18.74
CA THR A 375 9.97 13.20 -17.94
C THR A 375 9.66 13.16 -16.44
N TYR A 376 10.65 12.80 -15.64
CA TYR A 376 10.49 12.78 -14.18
C TYR A 376 10.25 14.20 -13.64
N GLY A 377 9.25 14.32 -12.74
CA GLY A 377 8.83 15.60 -12.17
C GLY A 377 7.84 16.39 -13.02
N GLY A 378 7.62 15.98 -14.26
CA GLY A 378 6.76 16.66 -15.20
C GLY A 378 7.39 17.96 -15.75
N ALA A 379 6.67 18.65 -16.64
CA ALA A 379 7.03 19.97 -17.13
C ALA A 379 6.25 21.05 -16.37
N THR A 380 6.93 22.15 -16.03
CA THR A 380 6.28 23.37 -15.51
C THR A 380 5.98 24.29 -16.66
N GLU A 381 4.76 24.78 -16.75
CA GLU A 381 4.29 25.72 -17.75
C GLU A 381 3.63 26.93 -17.07
N THR A 382 3.85 28.12 -17.62
CA THR A 382 3.21 29.34 -17.13
C THR A 382 1.80 29.45 -17.66
N ILE A 383 0.86 29.90 -16.83
CA ILE A 383 -0.53 30.12 -17.24
C ILE A 383 -0.59 31.33 -18.18
N SER A 384 -1.04 31.08 -19.39
CA SER A 384 -1.19 32.11 -20.41
C SER A 384 -2.64 32.59 -20.48
N ALA A 385 -2.82 33.93 -20.53
CA ALA A 385 -4.15 34.57 -20.61
C ALA A 385 -5.15 34.11 -19.50
N GLY A 386 -4.65 33.69 -18.33
CA GLY A 386 -5.49 33.25 -17.20
C GLY A 386 -6.24 31.94 -17.41
N LYS A 387 -5.86 31.15 -18.43
CA LYS A 387 -6.57 29.96 -18.84
C LYS A 387 -5.58 28.85 -19.24
N VAL A 388 -5.93 27.61 -18.94
CA VAL A 388 -5.24 26.43 -19.46
C VAL A 388 -6.20 25.69 -20.39
N THR A 389 -5.75 25.44 -21.60
CA THR A 389 -6.51 24.69 -22.60
C THR A 389 -6.22 23.20 -22.49
N ALA A 390 -7.24 22.38 -22.79
CA ALA A 390 -7.12 20.94 -22.88
C ALA A 390 -6.61 20.28 -21.57
N ILE A 391 -7.19 20.65 -20.41
CA ILE A 391 -7.09 19.75 -19.25
C ILE A 391 -7.85 18.47 -19.59
N GLY A 392 -7.18 17.32 -19.46
CA GLY A 392 -7.73 16.03 -19.88
C GLY A 392 -7.80 15.02 -18.74
N VAL A 393 -7.81 13.75 -19.12
CA VAL A 393 -7.85 12.61 -18.17
C VAL A 393 -6.58 12.48 -17.32
N SER A 394 -5.44 13.02 -17.81
CA SER A 394 -4.20 13.12 -17.05
C SER A 394 -4.24 14.35 -16.15
N PRO A 395 -4.12 14.20 -14.82
CA PRO A 395 -4.11 15.31 -13.90
C PRO A 395 -2.97 16.31 -14.18
N ILE A 396 -3.25 17.59 -13.95
CA ILE A 396 -2.23 18.65 -13.87
C ILE A 396 -2.25 19.27 -12.47
N MET A 397 -1.14 19.85 -12.05
CA MET A 397 -1.02 20.48 -10.74
C MET A 397 -0.70 21.96 -10.89
N PHE A 398 -1.61 22.82 -10.47
CA PHE A 398 -1.40 24.27 -10.36
C PHE A 398 -0.66 24.60 -9.07
N GLU A 399 0.22 25.60 -9.10
CA GLU A 399 1.00 26.07 -7.96
C GLU A 399 0.89 27.58 -7.78
N THR A 400 0.86 28.01 -6.50
CA THR A 400 1.02 29.43 -6.17
C THR A 400 2.49 29.82 -6.15
N ALA A 401 2.80 31.13 -6.25
CA ALA A 401 4.13 31.61 -5.85
C ALA A 401 4.40 31.26 -4.37
N LYS A 402 5.67 31.11 -4.03
CA LYS A 402 6.08 30.96 -2.62
C LYS A 402 5.75 32.20 -1.82
#